data_7f8f1f1fd4077710bff2eec97f754970
#
_entry.id   7f8f1f1fd4077710bff2eec97f754970
#
_cell.length_a   1.000
_cell.length_b   1.000
_cell.length_c   1.000
_cell.angle_alpha   90.00
_cell.angle_beta   90.00
_cell.angle_gamma   90.00
#
_symmetry.space_group_name_H-M   'P 1'
#
loop_
_entity.id
_entity.type
_entity.pdbx_description
1 polymer ?
#
loop_
_entity_poly.entity_id
_entity_poly.type
_entity_poly.pdbx_seq_one_letter_code
_entity_poly.pdbx_strand_id
1 'polypeptide(L)'
;MTTNSTASTQRSSTPFIILFVLGAIVLVGLLLLVSLRLAIWIGTLLLLTFIVLLAGRVFTGNWLGILIDERKKMSLSRFQTVLWSVLILSAFLAAAIANLLVANNATGALSISIPPELLGILGISVTSLAGAPLVLNSKKGPIDRNKGKEPSDMPRWSDMVKGDDVANANYLDLSKVQMFYFTIILVLAYGAALVAMFMLADHRHSTIGEFPALNATTVGLFGISNAGYLVYKAVPRVLPPDMSQAPAGQTTPADQTPAASSVSPDPQAPQTPA
;
A
#
# COMPACT_ATOMS: atom_id res chain seq x y z
N MET A 1 -28.06 30.12 23.96
CA MET A 1 -27.37 29.73 22.71
C MET A 1 -25.90 29.85 22.95
N THR A 2 -25.25 28.78 23.35
CA THR A 2 -23.79 28.71 23.54
C THR A 2 -23.20 27.97 22.35
N THR A 3 -22.54 28.69 21.47
CA THR A 3 -21.82 28.13 20.32
C THR A 3 -20.50 27.50 20.82
N ASN A 4 -20.46 26.18 20.96
CA ASN A 4 -19.24 25.42 21.16
C ASN A 4 -18.44 25.43 19.84
N SER A 5 -17.51 26.34 19.75
CA SER A 5 -16.44 26.32 18.74
C SER A 5 -15.45 25.20 19.09
N THR A 6 -15.60 24.03 18.49
CA THR A 6 -14.57 22.99 18.48
C THR A 6 -13.42 23.45 17.59
N ALA A 7 -12.44 24.12 18.19
CA ALA A 7 -11.15 24.38 17.56
C ALA A 7 -10.50 23.04 17.25
N SER A 8 -10.53 22.61 15.99
CA SER A 8 -9.75 21.50 15.49
C SER A 8 -8.27 21.87 15.63
N THR A 9 -7.58 21.29 16.59
CA THR A 9 -6.13 21.42 16.76
C THR A 9 -5.45 20.81 15.54
N GLN A 10 -5.21 21.61 14.52
CA GLN A 10 -4.45 21.23 13.34
C GLN A 10 -3.01 20.99 13.81
N ARG A 11 -2.68 19.72 14.07
CA ARG A 11 -1.35 19.31 14.51
C ARG A 11 -0.34 19.75 13.45
N SER A 12 0.46 20.75 13.78
CA SER A 12 1.47 21.32 12.89
C SER A 12 2.40 20.22 12.38
N SER A 13 2.55 20.10 11.06
CA SER A 13 3.48 19.14 10.43
C SER A 13 4.93 19.63 10.49
N THR A 14 5.16 20.87 10.90
CA THR A 14 6.46 21.53 10.93
C THR A 14 7.54 20.74 11.71
N PRO A 15 7.29 20.22 12.93
CA PRO A 15 8.33 19.47 13.65
C PRO A 15 8.74 18.18 12.95
N PHE A 16 7.80 17.51 12.26
CA PHE A 16 8.12 16.31 11.49
C PHE A 16 9.03 16.62 10.30
N ILE A 17 8.74 17.70 9.56
CA ILE A 17 9.57 18.14 8.43
C ILE A 17 10.99 18.51 8.90
N ILE A 18 11.10 19.29 9.98
CA ILE A 18 12.39 19.68 10.54
C ILE A 18 13.21 18.46 10.96
N LEU A 19 12.60 17.53 11.69
CA LEU A 19 13.27 16.32 12.16
C LEU A 19 13.72 15.43 10.98
N PHE A 20 12.88 15.27 9.95
CA PHE A 20 13.24 14.52 8.75
C PHE A 20 14.42 15.15 8.02
N VAL A 21 14.39 16.46 7.78
CA VAL A 21 15.45 17.19 7.07
C VAL A 21 16.75 17.15 7.86
N LEU A 22 16.73 17.39 9.17
CA LEU A 22 17.92 17.30 10.02
C LEU A 22 18.51 15.89 10.03
N GLY A 23 17.68 14.87 10.20
CA GLY A 23 18.11 13.47 10.13
C GLY A 23 18.74 13.12 8.78
N ALA A 24 18.14 13.58 7.68
CA ALA A 24 18.69 13.40 6.33
C ALA A 24 20.05 14.06 6.16
N ILE A 25 20.23 15.29 6.62
CA ILE A 25 21.51 16.04 6.55
C ILE A 25 22.60 15.30 7.35
N VAL A 26 22.29 14.86 8.56
CA VAL A 26 23.26 14.15 9.41
C VAL A 26 23.65 12.82 8.76
N LEU A 27 22.68 12.04 8.26
CA LEU A 27 22.95 10.75 7.60
C LEU A 27 23.81 10.92 6.35
N VAL A 28 23.45 11.85 5.47
CA VAL A 28 24.22 12.13 4.24
C VAL A 28 25.61 12.64 4.60
N GLY A 29 25.75 13.50 5.61
CA GLY A 29 27.04 13.98 6.10
C GLY A 29 27.95 12.85 6.59
N LEU A 30 27.42 11.89 7.36
CA LEU A 30 28.17 10.71 7.78
C LEU A 30 28.59 9.82 6.60
N LEU A 31 27.72 9.65 5.60
CA LEU A 31 28.01 8.85 4.43
C LEU A 31 29.07 9.48 3.52
N LEU A 32 29.21 10.81 3.50
CA LEU A 32 30.28 11.50 2.78
C LEU A 32 31.68 11.11 3.29
N LEU A 33 31.80 10.71 4.55
CA LEU A 33 33.07 10.19 5.10
C LEU A 33 33.44 8.79 4.56
N VAL A 34 32.47 8.05 4.07
CA VAL A 34 32.63 6.69 3.54
C VAL A 34 32.75 6.69 2.02
N SER A 35 31.75 7.26 1.32
CA SER A 35 31.70 7.30 -0.13
C SER A 35 30.80 8.45 -0.60
N LEU A 36 31.37 9.33 -1.44
CA LEU A 36 30.60 10.44 -2.03
C LEU A 36 29.40 9.92 -2.87
N ARG A 37 29.62 8.85 -3.66
CA ARG A 37 28.56 8.27 -4.51
C ARG A 37 27.42 7.69 -3.70
N LEU A 38 27.75 6.97 -2.63
CA LEU A 38 26.75 6.43 -1.72
C LEU A 38 25.95 7.55 -1.03
N ALA A 39 26.65 8.64 -0.61
CA ALA A 39 26.00 9.80 -0.03
C ALA A 39 25.05 10.51 -1.00
N ILE A 40 25.46 10.66 -2.27
CA ILE A 40 24.60 11.20 -3.34
C ILE A 40 23.35 10.32 -3.51
N TRP A 41 23.52 8.98 -3.58
CA TRP A 41 22.36 8.09 -3.73
C TRP A 41 21.41 8.13 -2.54
N ILE A 42 21.91 8.04 -1.32
CA ILE A 42 21.04 8.14 -0.14
C ILE A 42 20.37 9.53 -0.06
N GLY A 43 21.09 10.59 -0.43
CA GLY A 43 20.51 11.93 -0.50
C GLY A 43 19.37 12.03 -1.52
N THR A 44 19.53 11.49 -2.72
CA THR A 44 18.47 11.45 -3.75
C THR A 44 17.32 10.53 -3.36
N LEU A 45 17.59 9.38 -2.69
CA LEU A 45 16.57 8.47 -2.16
C LEU A 45 15.70 9.18 -1.11
N LEU A 46 16.33 9.89 -0.17
CA LEU A 46 15.61 10.66 0.86
C LEU A 46 14.83 11.82 0.25
N LEU A 47 15.41 12.52 -0.74
CA LEU A 47 14.73 13.60 -1.45
C LEU A 47 13.47 13.11 -2.16
N LEU A 48 13.55 12.03 -2.95
CA LEU A 48 12.38 11.47 -3.65
C LEU A 48 11.35 10.92 -2.67
N THR A 49 11.79 10.25 -1.60
CA THR A 49 10.88 9.81 -0.53
C THR A 49 10.17 10.99 0.11
N PHE A 50 10.87 12.08 0.39
CA PHE A 50 10.27 13.30 0.94
C PHE A 50 9.26 13.93 -0.01
N ILE A 51 9.57 14.01 -1.32
CA ILE A 51 8.64 14.51 -2.34
C ILE A 51 7.35 13.68 -2.36
N VAL A 52 7.46 12.33 -2.31
CA VAL A 52 6.30 11.42 -2.27
C VAL A 52 5.46 11.64 -1.01
N LEU A 53 6.10 11.77 0.15
CA LEU A 53 5.41 12.05 1.42
C LEU A 53 4.74 13.42 1.40
N LEU A 54 5.43 14.44 0.87
CA LEU A 54 4.90 15.79 0.75
C LEU A 54 3.69 15.82 -0.21
N ALA A 55 3.76 15.13 -1.35
CA ALA A 55 2.63 14.98 -2.25
C ALA A 55 1.42 14.34 -1.54
N GLY A 56 1.64 13.25 -0.79
CA GLY A 56 0.60 12.66 0.04
C GLY A 56 -0.02 13.69 0.99
N ARG A 57 0.80 14.46 1.69
CA ARG A 57 0.34 15.49 2.65
C ARG A 57 -0.46 16.61 1.98
N VAL A 58 0.00 17.10 0.83
CA VAL A 58 -0.62 18.21 0.10
C VAL A 58 -1.98 17.80 -0.48
N PHE A 59 -2.05 16.64 -1.16
CA PHE A 59 -3.26 16.24 -1.88
C PHE A 59 -4.30 15.55 -1.01
N THR A 60 -3.90 14.84 0.06
CA THR A 60 -4.83 14.04 0.88
C THR A 60 -4.87 14.45 2.35
N GLY A 61 -4.05 15.41 2.75
CA GLY A 61 -3.92 15.79 4.16
C GLY A 61 -3.15 14.77 5.03
N ASN A 62 -2.73 13.64 4.46
CA ASN A 62 -2.02 12.57 5.16
C ASN A 62 -0.65 12.31 4.52
N TRP A 63 0.42 12.19 5.32
CA TRP A 63 1.77 11.92 4.82
C TRP A 63 1.88 10.64 3.98
N LEU A 64 1.12 9.62 4.33
CA LEU A 64 1.03 8.36 3.58
C LEU A 64 -0.13 8.34 2.58
N GLY A 65 -0.68 9.52 2.23
CA GLY A 65 -1.86 9.64 1.39
C GLY A 65 -1.72 9.01 0.00
N ILE A 66 -0.50 9.01 -0.55
CA ILE A 66 -0.22 8.37 -1.85
C ILE A 66 -0.44 6.84 -1.82
N LEU A 67 -0.33 6.21 -0.64
CA LEU A 67 -0.55 4.77 -0.46
C LEU A 67 -2.03 4.41 -0.23
N ILE A 68 -2.88 5.42 -0.03
CA ILE A 68 -4.30 5.24 0.28
C ILE A 68 -5.09 5.16 -1.02
N ASP A 69 -5.92 4.14 -1.17
CA ASP A 69 -6.81 3.97 -2.31
C ASP A 69 -8.13 4.77 -2.15
N GLU A 70 -8.99 4.74 -3.17
CA GLU A 70 -10.27 5.42 -3.19
C GLU A 70 -11.22 4.94 -2.09
N ARG A 71 -11.00 3.73 -1.55
CA ARG A 71 -11.78 3.12 -0.47
C ARG A 71 -11.24 3.46 0.92
N LYS A 72 -10.31 4.42 1.02
CA LYS A 72 -9.63 4.83 2.26
C LYS A 72 -8.84 3.70 2.95
N LYS A 73 -8.39 2.71 2.20
CA LYS A 73 -7.53 1.62 2.66
C LYS A 73 -6.11 1.80 2.15
N MET A 74 -5.11 1.36 2.93
CA MET A 74 -3.74 1.30 2.42
C MET A 74 -3.62 0.19 1.37
N SER A 75 -3.09 0.55 0.19
CA SER A 75 -3.00 -0.33 -0.97
C SER A 75 -1.60 -0.91 -1.13
N LEU A 76 -1.51 -2.24 -1.15
CA LEU A 76 -0.24 -2.95 -1.36
C LEU A 76 0.34 -2.67 -2.76
N SER A 77 -0.49 -2.60 -3.81
CA SER A 77 -0.02 -2.29 -5.17
C SER A 77 0.57 -0.88 -5.26
N ARG A 78 -0.06 0.13 -4.60
CA ARG A 78 0.49 1.49 -4.52
C ARG A 78 1.83 1.51 -3.78
N PHE A 79 1.91 0.81 -2.65
CA PHE A 79 3.13 0.67 -1.86
C PHE A 79 4.27 0.07 -2.68
N GLN A 80 4.03 -1.04 -3.38
CA GLN A 80 4.99 -1.70 -4.24
C GLN A 80 5.49 -0.78 -5.37
N THR A 81 4.57 -0.12 -6.07
CA THR A 81 4.92 0.80 -7.17
C THR A 81 5.76 1.96 -6.67
N VAL A 82 5.39 2.57 -5.53
CA VAL A 82 6.16 3.67 -4.93
C VAL A 82 7.56 3.22 -4.53
N LEU A 83 7.70 2.06 -3.86
CA LEU A 83 9.00 1.54 -3.45
C LEU A 83 9.94 1.34 -4.63
N TRP A 84 9.50 0.63 -5.67
CA TRP A 84 10.32 0.37 -6.85
C TRP A 84 10.65 1.65 -7.62
N SER A 85 9.67 2.55 -7.80
CA SER A 85 9.89 3.82 -8.49
C SER A 85 10.91 4.69 -7.75
N VAL A 86 10.76 4.85 -6.44
CA VAL A 86 11.69 5.67 -5.63
C VAL A 86 13.08 5.05 -5.64
N LEU A 87 13.20 3.73 -5.50
CA LEU A 87 14.48 3.03 -5.48
C LEU A 87 15.24 3.19 -6.81
N ILE A 88 14.59 2.90 -7.93
CA ILE A 88 15.21 2.93 -9.26
C ILE A 88 15.50 4.37 -9.70
N LEU A 89 14.55 5.29 -9.55
CA LEU A 89 14.72 6.68 -9.97
C LEU A 89 15.76 7.41 -9.12
N SER A 90 15.84 7.12 -7.81
CA SER A 90 16.88 7.70 -6.97
C SER A 90 18.27 7.20 -7.38
N ALA A 91 18.41 5.91 -7.70
CA ALA A 91 19.65 5.34 -8.19
C ALA A 91 20.06 5.92 -9.54
N PHE A 92 19.11 6.08 -10.48
CA PHE A 92 19.36 6.70 -11.78
C PHE A 92 19.82 8.15 -11.63
N LEU A 93 19.12 8.95 -10.82
CA LEU A 93 19.50 10.34 -10.56
C LEU A 93 20.87 10.44 -9.91
N ALA A 94 21.15 9.59 -8.92
CA ALA A 94 22.45 9.56 -8.25
C ALA A 94 23.59 9.16 -9.20
N ALA A 95 23.37 8.14 -10.04
CA ALA A 95 24.35 7.71 -11.04
C ALA A 95 24.62 8.82 -12.09
N ALA A 96 23.56 9.51 -12.55
CA ALA A 96 23.68 10.65 -13.46
C ALA A 96 24.50 11.80 -12.84
N ILE A 97 24.24 12.15 -11.57
CA ILE A 97 25.01 13.17 -10.84
C ILE A 97 26.46 12.71 -10.68
N ALA A 98 26.70 11.46 -10.25
CA ALA A 98 28.06 10.94 -10.08
C ALA A 98 28.82 10.90 -11.41
N ASN A 99 28.18 10.51 -12.51
CA ASN A 99 28.77 10.49 -13.84
C ASN A 99 29.10 11.92 -14.34
N LEU A 100 28.22 12.90 -14.05
CA LEU A 100 28.48 14.31 -14.42
C LEU A 100 29.74 14.85 -13.75
N LEU A 101 29.98 14.46 -12.50
CA LEU A 101 31.18 14.88 -11.75
C LEU A 101 32.48 14.25 -12.32
N VAL A 102 32.38 13.13 -13.03
CA VAL A 102 33.54 12.41 -13.62
C VAL A 102 33.72 12.76 -15.10
N ALA A 103 32.64 12.70 -15.88
CA ALA A 103 32.70 12.80 -17.34
C ALA A 103 32.77 14.25 -17.84
N ASN A 104 32.41 15.23 -17.02
CA ASN A 104 32.32 16.68 -17.37
C ASN A 104 31.48 16.96 -18.64
N ASN A 105 30.62 16.04 -19.06
CA ASN A 105 29.71 16.23 -20.18
C ASN A 105 28.33 15.56 -19.91
N ALA A 106 27.26 16.18 -20.43
CA ALA A 106 25.90 15.71 -20.20
C ALA A 106 25.58 14.36 -20.87
N THR A 107 26.14 14.11 -22.05
CA THR A 107 25.92 12.87 -22.80
C THR A 107 26.47 11.67 -22.05
N GLY A 108 27.70 11.76 -21.56
CA GLY A 108 28.31 10.70 -20.74
C GLY A 108 27.60 10.48 -19.41
N ALA A 109 27.06 11.57 -18.81
CA ALA A 109 26.36 11.48 -17.55
C ALA A 109 25.05 10.66 -17.63
N LEU A 110 24.33 10.73 -18.74
CA LEU A 110 23.04 10.07 -18.96
C LEU A 110 23.16 8.71 -19.69
N SER A 111 24.37 8.31 -20.11
CA SER A 111 24.61 7.00 -20.75
C SER A 111 24.60 5.87 -19.72
N ILE A 112 23.44 5.63 -19.12
CA ILE A 112 23.22 4.61 -18.10
C ILE A 112 22.23 3.59 -18.63
N SER A 113 22.65 2.34 -18.76
CA SER A 113 21.79 1.23 -19.15
C SER A 113 20.96 0.76 -17.95
N ILE A 114 19.64 0.68 -18.15
CA ILE A 114 18.73 0.07 -17.19
C ILE A 114 18.41 -1.33 -17.70
N PRO A 115 18.78 -2.40 -16.97
CA PRO A 115 18.49 -3.78 -17.37
C PRO A 115 16.98 -3.99 -17.62
N PRO A 116 16.59 -4.76 -18.67
CA PRO A 116 15.19 -5.01 -19.00
C PRO A 116 14.42 -5.68 -17.86
N GLU A 117 15.09 -6.41 -16.98
CA GLU A 117 14.51 -7.04 -15.80
C GLU A 117 13.96 -6.00 -14.80
N LEU A 118 14.62 -4.86 -14.64
CA LEU A 118 14.12 -3.75 -13.81
C LEU A 118 12.89 -3.09 -14.42
N LEU A 119 12.90 -2.89 -15.73
CA LEU A 119 11.73 -2.39 -16.45
C LEU A 119 10.57 -3.39 -16.34
N GLY A 120 10.87 -4.69 -16.36
CA GLY A 120 9.90 -5.76 -16.11
C GLY A 120 9.24 -5.64 -14.73
N ILE A 121 10.02 -5.45 -13.66
CA ILE A 121 9.50 -5.26 -12.30
C ILE A 121 8.65 -4.00 -12.18
N LEU A 122 9.09 -2.89 -12.77
CA LEU A 122 8.28 -1.66 -12.81
C LEU A 122 6.96 -1.90 -13.56
N GLY A 123 7.01 -2.56 -14.73
CA GLY A 123 5.83 -2.89 -15.52
C GLY A 123 4.86 -3.78 -14.76
N ILE A 124 5.34 -4.84 -14.08
CA ILE A 124 4.51 -5.71 -13.23
C ILE A 124 3.87 -4.90 -12.10
N SER A 125 4.62 -4.01 -11.44
CA SER A 125 4.12 -3.18 -10.34
C SER A 125 3.02 -2.22 -10.81
N VAL A 126 3.21 -1.56 -11.96
CA VAL A 126 2.21 -0.67 -12.58
C VAL A 126 0.98 -1.46 -13.04
N THR A 127 1.16 -2.66 -13.60
CA THR A 127 0.06 -3.53 -13.99
C THR A 127 -0.78 -3.95 -12.78
N SER A 128 -0.14 -4.28 -11.65
CA SER A 128 -0.85 -4.57 -10.40
C SER A 128 -1.58 -3.35 -9.85
N LEU A 129 -0.97 -2.16 -9.98
CA LEU A 129 -1.59 -0.89 -9.57
C LEU A 129 -2.86 -0.59 -10.36
N ALA A 130 -2.82 -0.74 -11.67
CA ALA A 130 -3.97 -0.50 -12.57
C ALA A 130 -4.99 -1.65 -12.53
N GLY A 131 -4.53 -2.89 -12.46
CA GLY A 131 -5.36 -4.09 -12.48
C GLY A 131 -6.21 -4.26 -11.22
N ALA A 132 -5.69 -3.92 -10.04
CA ALA A 132 -6.41 -4.10 -8.79
C ALA A 132 -7.76 -3.35 -8.73
N PRO A 133 -7.88 -2.06 -9.10
CA PRO A 133 -9.17 -1.37 -9.17
C PRO A 133 -10.10 -1.92 -10.25
N LEU A 134 -9.55 -2.31 -11.41
CA LEU A 134 -10.35 -2.87 -12.50
C LEU A 134 -11.03 -4.17 -12.08
N VAL A 135 -10.29 -5.07 -11.45
CA VAL A 135 -10.80 -6.33 -10.89
C VAL A 135 -11.87 -6.09 -9.82
N LEU A 136 -11.65 -5.13 -8.92
CA LEU A 136 -12.63 -4.81 -7.87
C LEU A 136 -13.89 -4.19 -8.46
N ASN A 137 -13.76 -3.33 -9.48
CA ASN A 137 -14.91 -2.72 -10.14
C ASN A 137 -15.76 -3.73 -10.91
N SER A 138 -15.15 -4.76 -11.51
CA SER A 138 -15.90 -5.82 -12.20
C SER A 138 -16.79 -6.66 -11.27
N LYS A 139 -16.52 -6.65 -9.96
CA LYS A 139 -17.31 -7.34 -8.93
C LYS A 139 -18.49 -6.54 -8.39
N LYS A 140 -18.69 -5.31 -8.85
CA LYS A 140 -19.83 -4.48 -8.42
C LYS A 140 -21.12 -5.13 -8.94
N GLY A 141 -21.92 -5.68 -8.01
CA GLY A 141 -23.26 -6.21 -8.22
C GLY A 141 -24.29 -5.37 -7.48
N PRO A 142 -25.54 -5.83 -7.36
CA PRO A 142 -26.60 -5.15 -6.58
C PRO A 142 -26.19 -4.87 -5.13
N ILE A 143 -25.26 -5.65 -4.58
CA ILE A 143 -24.66 -5.45 -3.26
C ILE A 143 -23.19 -5.07 -3.47
N ASP A 144 -22.80 -3.88 -3.02
CA ASP A 144 -21.40 -3.44 -3.06
C ASP A 144 -20.58 -4.26 -2.04
N ARG A 145 -19.95 -5.34 -2.53
CA ARG A 145 -19.11 -6.25 -1.73
C ARG A 145 -17.77 -5.63 -1.35
N ASN A 146 -17.41 -4.51 -1.97
CA ASN A 146 -16.13 -3.82 -1.78
C ASN A 146 -16.30 -2.55 -0.93
N LYS A 147 -17.14 -2.59 0.10
CA LYS A 147 -17.38 -1.44 0.96
C LYS A 147 -16.04 -0.87 1.46
N GLY A 148 -15.84 0.42 1.23
CA GLY A 148 -14.72 1.17 1.79
C GLY A 148 -14.82 1.30 3.30
N LYS A 149 -13.81 1.89 3.91
CA LYS A 149 -13.88 2.30 5.31
C LYS A 149 -14.83 3.48 5.47
N GLU A 150 -15.49 3.53 6.62
CA GLU A 150 -16.28 4.71 7.00
C GLU A 150 -15.39 5.96 7.05
N PRO A 151 -15.95 7.16 6.85
CA PRO A 151 -15.19 8.41 6.87
C PRO A 151 -14.37 8.65 8.15
N SER A 152 -14.83 8.09 9.27
CA SER A 152 -14.16 8.15 10.58
C SER A 152 -13.00 7.17 10.73
N ASP A 153 -12.92 6.15 9.88
CA ASP A 153 -11.91 5.11 9.98
C ASP A 153 -10.59 5.57 9.35
N MET A 154 -9.52 5.48 10.13
CA MET A 154 -8.18 5.75 9.62
C MET A 154 -7.62 4.58 8.81
N PRO A 155 -6.88 4.85 7.71
CA PRO A 155 -6.13 3.83 6.99
C PRO A 155 -5.08 3.18 7.90
N ARG A 156 -4.95 1.86 7.84
CA ARG A 156 -4.03 1.09 8.68
C ARG A 156 -3.09 0.26 7.81
N TRP A 157 -1.87 0.07 8.27
CA TRP A 157 -0.90 -0.81 7.62
C TRP A 157 -1.42 -2.24 7.43
N SER A 158 -2.25 -2.72 8.37
CA SER A 158 -2.89 -4.03 8.26
C SER A 158 -3.82 -4.17 7.05
N ASP A 159 -4.29 -3.05 6.46
CA ASP A 159 -5.13 -3.10 5.26
C ASP A 159 -4.40 -3.70 4.05
N MET A 160 -3.06 -3.56 4.02
CA MET A 160 -2.23 -4.10 2.93
C MET A 160 -2.24 -5.64 2.88
N VAL A 161 -2.46 -6.30 4.02
CA VAL A 161 -2.40 -7.77 4.13
C VAL A 161 -3.75 -8.41 4.44
N LYS A 162 -4.80 -7.60 4.66
CA LYS A 162 -6.16 -8.07 4.89
C LYS A 162 -6.95 -8.16 3.58
N GLY A 163 -8.04 -8.94 3.62
CA GLY A 163 -8.95 -9.09 2.49
C GLY A 163 -9.59 -7.78 2.05
N ASP A 164 -9.94 -7.71 0.77
CA ASP A 164 -10.57 -6.54 0.16
C ASP A 164 -12.10 -6.58 0.23
N ASP A 165 -12.69 -7.79 0.21
CA ASP A 165 -14.13 -8.00 0.22
C ASP A 165 -14.68 -7.96 1.66
N VAL A 166 -15.94 -7.59 1.83
CA VAL A 166 -16.62 -7.57 3.14
C VAL A 166 -16.54 -8.95 3.82
N ALA A 167 -16.66 -10.03 3.04
CA ALA A 167 -16.63 -11.40 3.55
C ALA A 167 -15.26 -11.81 4.12
N ASN A 168 -14.16 -11.18 3.75
CA ASN A 168 -12.82 -11.53 4.21
C ASN A 168 -12.03 -10.36 4.81
N ALA A 169 -12.66 -9.23 5.06
CA ALA A 169 -12.00 -8.01 5.54
C ALA A 169 -11.28 -8.19 6.91
N ASN A 170 -11.70 -9.16 7.72
CA ASN A 170 -11.10 -9.44 9.03
C ASN A 170 -10.02 -10.53 8.97
N TYR A 171 -9.85 -11.20 7.83
CA TYR A 171 -8.89 -12.29 7.66
C TYR A 171 -7.67 -11.83 6.88
N LEU A 172 -6.53 -12.48 7.13
CA LEU A 172 -5.33 -12.29 6.33
C LEU A 172 -5.54 -12.86 4.92
N ASP A 173 -5.14 -12.11 3.93
CA ASP A 173 -5.12 -12.53 2.54
C ASP A 173 -3.72 -13.06 2.21
N LEU A 174 -3.59 -14.37 2.07
CA LEU A 174 -2.30 -15.04 1.87
C LEU A 174 -1.62 -14.55 0.58
N SER A 175 -2.38 -14.24 -0.47
CA SER A 175 -1.82 -13.71 -1.72
C SER A 175 -1.17 -12.34 -1.55
N LYS A 176 -1.78 -11.48 -0.72
CA LYS A 176 -1.21 -10.18 -0.35
C LYS A 176 0.02 -10.32 0.54
N VAL A 177 -0.02 -11.24 1.51
CA VAL A 177 1.11 -11.54 2.38
C VAL A 177 2.30 -12.00 1.55
N GLN A 178 2.10 -12.93 0.62
CA GLN A 178 3.13 -13.42 -0.29
C GLN A 178 3.70 -12.28 -1.15
N MET A 179 2.85 -11.49 -1.81
CA MET A 179 3.26 -10.35 -2.62
C MET A 179 4.05 -9.31 -1.80
N PHE A 180 3.64 -9.04 -0.55
CA PHE A 180 4.34 -8.15 0.35
C PHE A 180 5.75 -8.65 0.67
N TYR A 181 5.90 -9.94 1.05
CA TYR A 181 7.21 -10.53 1.33
C TYR A 181 8.14 -10.51 0.12
N PHE A 182 7.65 -10.89 -1.06
CA PHE A 182 8.46 -10.81 -2.28
C PHE A 182 8.92 -9.39 -2.56
N THR A 183 8.02 -8.42 -2.43
CA THR A 183 8.36 -7.01 -2.64
C THR A 183 9.46 -6.55 -1.68
N ILE A 184 9.31 -6.80 -0.39
CA ILE A 184 10.29 -6.36 0.62
C ILE A 184 11.64 -7.04 0.42
N ILE A 185 11.67 -8.37 0.23
CA ILE A 185 12.91 -9.12 0.05
C ILE A 185 13.65 -8.63 -1.20
N LEU A 186 12.95 -8.45 -2.33
CA LEU A 186 13.58 -8.02 -3.57
C LEU A 186 14.06 -6.57 -3.50
N VAL A 187 13.29 -5.67 -2.88
CA VAL A 187 13.71 -4.27 -2.68
C VAL A 187 14.95 -4.20 -1.79
N LEU A 188 15.01 -4.97 -0.70
CA LEU A 188 16.20 -5.02 0.17
C LEU A 188 17.41 -5.63 -0.54
N ALA A 189 17.22 -6.73 -1.26
CA ALA A 189 18.30 -7.39 -2.01
C ALA A 189 18.84 -6.46 -3.11
N TYR A 190 17.95 -5.82 -3.86
CA TYR A 190 18.36 -4.88 -4.90
C TYR A 190 19.00 -3.61 -4.31
N GLY A 191 18.46 -3.10 -3.20
CA GLY A 191 19.07 -2.01 -2.45
C GLY A 191 20.50 -2.33 -1.99
N ALA A 192 20.74 -3.56 -1.52
CA ALA A 192 22.08 -4.02 -1.15
C ALA A 192 23.03 -4.07 -2.37
N ALA A 193 22.54 -4.51 -3.54
CA ALA A 193 23.32 -4.47 -4.78
C ALA A 193 23.68 -3.03 -5.20
N LEU A 194 22.76 -2.08 -5.05
CA LEU A 194 23.01 -0.67 -5.29
C LEU A 194 24.02 -0.08 -4.29
N VAL A 195 23.94 -0.44 -3.00
CA VAL A 195 24.96 -0.06 -2.00
C VAL A 195 26.32 -0.54 -2.46
N ALA A 196 26.47 -1.82 -2.83
CA ALA A 196 27.72 -2.38 -3.30
C ALA A 196 28.24 -1.63 -4.55
N MET A 197 27.37 -1.35 -5.53
CA MET A 197 27.72 -0.60 -6.74
C MET A 197 28.25 0.81 -6.41
N PHE A 198 27.57 1.54 -5.52
CA PHE A 198 27.98 2.92 -5.16
C PHE A 198 29.18 2.96 -4.21
N MET A 199 29.50 1.88 -3.50
CA MET A 199 30.65 1.80 -2.57
C MET A 199 31.94 1.34 -3.23
N LEU A 200 31.89 0.61 -4.35
CA LEU A 200 33.08 0.04 -4.98
C LEU A 200 34.10 1.14 -5.36
N ALA A 201 35.36 0.97 -4.91
CA ALA A 201 36.40 1.95 -5.06
C ALA A 201 36.77 2.24 -6.52
N ASP A 202 36.69 1.22 -7.39
CA ASP A 202 37.05 1.32 -8.83
C ASP A 202 36.16 2.30 -9.59
N HIS A 203 34.94 2.57 -9.07
CA HIS A 203 34.02 3.50 -9.69
C HIS A 203 34.28 4.98 -9.38
N ARG A 204 35.31 5.31 -8.58
CA ARG A 204 35.62 6.71 -8.25
C ARG A 204 36.11 7.51 -9.45
N HIS A 205 36.74 6.86 -10.42
CA HIS A 205 37.31 7.48 -11.63
C HIS A 205 36.63 7.02 -12.92
N SER A 206 35.62 6.15 -12.84
CA SER A 206 34.89 5.64 -14.00
C SER A 206 33.39 6.03 -13.90
N THR A 207 32.75 6.17 -15.04
CA THR A 207 31.30 6.39 -15.11
C THR A 207 30.55 5.10 -14.78
N ILE A 208 29.35 5.24 -14.19
CA ILE A 208 28.41 4.14 -13.98
C ILE A 208 27.63 3.97 -15.28
N GLY A 209 27.97 2.95 -16.08
CA GLY A 209 27.34 2.71 -17.38
C GLY A 209 26.11 1.80 -17.31
N GLU A 210 25.97 0.97 -16.27
CA GLU A 210 24.92 -0.03 -16.17
C GLU A 210 24.52 -0.29 -14.71
N PHE A 211 23.25 -0.58 -14.48
CA PHE A 211 22.74 -0.99 -13.19
C PHE A 211 22.89 -2.50 -12.97
N PRO A 212 22.94 -2.98 -11.69
CA PRO A 212 22.95 -4.39 -11.40
C PRO A 212 21.72 -5.07 -12.04
N ALA A 213 21.98 -6.11 -12.86
CA ALA A 213 20.91 -6.89 -13.46
C ALA A 213 20.32 -7.86 -12.43
N LEU A 214 19.02 -8.07 -12.51
CA LEU A 214 18.33 -9.13 -11.78
C LEU A 214 18.27 -10.39 -12.64
N ASN A 215 18.22 -11.56 -11.99
CA ASN A 215 18.01 -12.80 -12.70
C ASN A 215 16.55 -12.86 -13.24
N ALA A 216 16.38 -13.27 -14.50
CA ALA A 216 15.07 -13.42 -15.13
C ALA A 216 14.11 -14.32 -14.34
N THR A 217 14.63 -15.37 -13.67
CA THR A 217 13.84 -16.22 -12.77
C THR A 217 13.25 -15.43 -11.61
N THR A 218 14.03 -14.50 -11.05
CA THR A 218 13.56 -13.63 -9.94
C THR A 218 12.41 -12.72 -10.40
N VAL A 219 12.53 -12.15 -11.60
CA VAL A 219 11.45 -11.35 -12.21
C VAL A 219 10.23 -12.20 -12.49
N GLY A 220 10.43 -13.43 -12.98
CA GLY A 220 9.36 -14.40 -13.19
C GLY A 220 8.60 -14.74 -11.91
N LEU A 221 9.32 -15.03 -10.81
CA LEU A 221 8.70 -15.29 -9.50
C LEU A 221 7.91 -14.08 -8.99
N PHE A 222 8.47 -12.88 -9.16
CA PHE A 222 7.77 -11.65 -8.81
C PHE A 222 6.48 -11.45 -9.64
N GLY A 223 6.55 -11.75 -10.94
CA GLY A 223 5.41 -11.73 -11.86
C GLY A 223 4.32 -12.72 -11.47
N ILE A 224 4.70 -13.97 -11.16
CA ILE A 224 3.76 -15.01 -10.70
C ILE A 224 3.06 -14.60 -9.40
N SER A 225 3.80 -14.03 -8.44
CA SER A 225 3.23 -13.54 -7.18
C SER A 225 2.19 -12.44 -7.41
N ASN A 226 2.51 -11.47 -8.30
CA ASN A 226 1.59 -10.38 -8.65
C ASN A 226 0.37 -10.88 -9.44
N ALA A 227 0.56 -11.81 -10.39
CA ALA A 227 -0.54 -12.44 -11.14
C ALA A 227 -1.45 -13.24 -10.18
N GLY A 228 -0.88 -14.03 -9.28
CA GLY A 228 -1.61 -14.76 -8.24
C GLY A 228 -2.46 -13.84 -7.37
N TYR A 229 -1.91 -12.71 -6.96
CA TYR A 229 -2.65 -11.68 -6.23
C TYR A 229 -3.85 -11.15 -7.03
N LEU A 230 -3.68 -10.81 -8.32
CA LEU A 230 -4.77 -10.30 -9.15
C LEU A 230 -5.83 -11.35 -9.42
N VAL A 231 -5.44 -12.59 -9.71
CA VAL A 231 -6.36 -13.73 -9.90
C VAL A 231 -7.14 -14.00 -8.62
N TYR A 232 -6.47 -14.09 -7.48
CA TYR A 232 -7.14 -14.30 -6.18
C TYR A 232 -8.12 -13.18 -5.85
N LYS A 233 -7.78 -11.96 -6.21
CA LYS A 233 -8.64 -10.78 -6.07
C LYS A 233 -9.85 -10.82 -7.01
N ALA A 234 -9.72 -11.47 -8.19
CA ALA A 234 -10.80 -11.61 -9.17
C ALA A 234 -11.90 -12.60 -8.73
N VAL A 235 -11.59 -13.60 -7.90
CA VAL A 235 -12.54 -14.61 -7.46
C VAL A 235 -13.67 -13.98 -6.63
N PRO A 236 -14.96 -14.12 -7.01
CA PRO A 236 -16.10 -13.70 -6.21
C PRO A 236 -16.16 -14.48 -4.91
N ARG A 237 -16.37 -13.81 -3.79
CA ARG A 237 -16.56 -14.47 -2.49
C ARG A 237 -18.02 -14.54 -2.13
N VAL A 238 -18.46 -15.70 -1.63
CA VAL A 238 -19.81 -15.89 -1.14
C VAL A 238 -19.93 -15.23 0.24
N LEU A 239 -20.92 -14.35 0.41
CA LEU A 239 -21.27 -13.82 1.72
C LEU A 239 -21.86 -14.91 2.59
N PRO A 240 -21.62 -14.91 3.92
CA PRO A 240 -22.33 -15.78 4.84
C PRO A 240 -23.85 -15.64 4.68
N PRO A 241 -24.62 -16.73 4.83
CA PRO A 241 -26.06 -16.73 4.56
C PRO A 241 -26.86 -15.67 5.33
N ASP A 242 -26.49 -15.37 6.56
CA ASP A 242 -27.14 -14.36 7.42
C ASP A 242 -26.88 -12.92 6.98
N MET A 243 -25.77 -12.65 6.29
CA MET A 243 -25.52 -11.32 5.70
C MET A 243 -26.18 -11.13 4.32
N SER A 244 -26.55 -12.20 3.64
CA SER A 244 -27.25 -12.15 2.35
C SER A 244 -28.73 -11.85 2.48
N GLN A 245 -29.33 -11.98 3.69
CA GLN A 245 -30.75 -11.83 3.97
C GLN A 245 -31.13 -10.58 4.78
N ALA A 246 -30.18 -9.68 5.07
CA ALA A 246 -30.52 -8.42 5.71
C ALA A 246 -31.27 -7.53 4.72
N PRO A 247 -32.61 -7.37 4.81
CA PRO A 247 -33.35 -6.42 3.99
C PRO A 247 -32.89 -5.01 4.38
N ALA A 248 -32.55 -4.20 3.39
CA ALA A 248 -32.39 -2.77 3.61
C ALA A 248 -33.73 -2.23 4.12
N GLY A 249 -33.78 -1.88 5.41
CA GLY A 249 -34.89 -1.12 5.99
C GLY A 249 -35.93 -1.90 6.77
N GLN A 250 -35.56 -2.66 7.79
CA GLN A 250 -36.44 -2.92 8.90
C GLN A 250 -36.01 -2.09 10.12
N THR A 251 -36.61 -0.92 10.25
CA THR A 251 -36.73 -0.27 11.53
C THR A 251 -37.48 -1.24 12.46
N THR A 252 -36.82 -1.70 13.49
CA THR A 252 -37.41 -2.48 14.58
C THR A 252 -38.49 -1.63 15.23
N PRO A 253 -39.78 -2.04 15.22
CA PRO A 253 -40.73 -1.40 16.12
C PRO A 253 -40.39 -1.87 17.53
N ALA A 254 -39.98 -0.92 18.34
CA ALA A 254 -39.97 -1.10 19.78
C ALA A 254 -41.36 -1.39 20.28
N ASP A 255 -41.44 -2.28 21.26
CA ASP A 255 -42.54 -2.46 22.20
C ASP A 255 -43.80 -3.17 21.72
N GLN A 256 -43.81 -4.51 21.84
CA GLN A 256 -45.02 -5.23 22.16
C GLN A 256 -44.77 -6.09 23.40
N THR A 257 -45.16 -5.56 24.54
CA THR A 257 -45.36 -6.26 25.80
C THR A 257 -46.34 -7.43 25.58
N PRO A 258 -46.06 -8.66 25.99
CA PRO A 258 -47.05 -9.75 25.92
C PRO A 258 -48.17 -9.51 26.95
N ALA A 259 -49.38 -9.30 26.48
CA ALA A 259 -50.55 -9.29 27.33
C ALA A 259 -50.78 -10.72 27.88
N ALA A 260 -50.92 -10.78 29.20
CA ALA A 260 -51.22 -11.97 29.96
C ALA A 260 -52.57 -12.57 29.52
N SER A 261 -52.58 -13.81 29.06
CA SER A 261 -53.76 -14.60 28.81
C SER A 261 -54.35 -15.10 30.13
N SER A 262 -55.49 -14.59 30.48
CA SER A 262 -56.35 -15.10 31.57
C SER A 262 -56.84 -16.50 31.25
N VAL A 263 -56.53 -17.41 32.15
CA VAL A 263 -57.08 -18.79 32.20
C VAL A 263 -58.51 -18.68 32.73
N SER A 264 -59.47 -19.24 32.01
CA SER A 264 -60.81 -19.62 32.54
C SER A 264 -60.94 -21.13 32.58
N PRO A 265 -61.49 -21.68 33.68
CA PRO A 265 -61.53 -23.13 33.86
C PRO A 265 -62.83 -23.75 33.26
N ASP A 266 -62.58 -24.91 32.64
CA ASP A 266 -63.65 -25.81 32.18
C ASP A 266 -64.21 -26.66 33.31
N PRO A 267 -65.49 -26.93 33.39
CA PRO A 267 -65.95 -28.14 34.02
C PRO A 267 -66.86 -28.94 33.08
N GLN A 268 -66.56 -30.17 32.83
CA GLN A 268 -67.57 -31.29 32.93
C GLN A 268 -67.03 -32.55 32.17
N ALA A 269 -66.80 -33.56 32.99
CA ALA A 269 -66.95 -34.98 32.63
C ALA A 269 -68.35 -35.37 33.20
N PRO A 270 -68.84 -36.62 33.10
CA PRO A 270 -68.55 -37.75 32.24
C PRO A 270 -69.82 -38.34 31.64
N GLN A 271 -69.84 -39.41 30.86
CA GLN A 271 -70.72 -40.57 30.94
C GLN A 271 -70.40 -41.67 29.90
N THR A 272 -70.02 -42.82 30.38
CA THR A 272 -70.25 -44.12 29.79
C THR A 272 -71.74 -44.54 30.05
N PRO A 273 -72.45 -45.37 29.27
CA PRO A 273 -72.22 -46.84 29.31
C PRO A 273 -72.61 -47.61 28.01
N ALA A 274 -72.27 -48.91 28.06
CA ALA A 274 -72.64 -50.13 27.48
C ALA A 274 -71.80 -50.68 26.35
#